data_7098bef9ff9834f009687eb5b55efda4
#
_entry.id   7098bef9ff9834f009687eb5b55efda4
#
_cell.length_a   1.000
_cell.length_b   1.000
_cell.length_c   1.000
_cell.angle_alpha   90.00
_cell.angle_beta   90.00
_cell.angle_gamma   90.00
#
_symmetry.space_group_name_H-M   'P 1'
#
loop_
_entity.id
_entity.type
_entity.pdbx_description
1 polymer ?
#
loop_
_entity_poly.entity_id
_entity_poly.type
_entity_poly.pdbx_seq_one_letter_code
_entity_poly.pdbx_strand_id
1 'polypeptide(L)'
;MKMCAPRLAKPVPLQTNSGDISSARKARRTVIKDEHRTKAAQRHEVYQERTNKQNDQLKTIKVMKRRNIYIASTLVLALVLMVGFPTSARPQIHVKVKTPNLYVNIIPSITKIQQMVERVEKGIKIPNFAVPQPNMNSVASRTHILQLPEAPCPKPAKTAKPVKASPLLKVAPTPALLAAKAAKEKKRRKTIETIISRFTTYAAINTQPWDSYDPTEFPITLDQEKLAELIEEELRNIGADKDLIVNRSEYQYVYATIPANCEGVPSIMFMAHMDITPECVGEDITPIVHRNYDGGDILLPAGITLSPQTPQGKHLANCVGKTIITSDGSTLLGADDKTGCTILVTLIESILKDKKLKHGDLHFVFSQNEDIGRAADRFEKEYVDGQPDIVIDVDGDDPTAFSVENFTAVGRNYIFHGKNAHPGNGFYNQYGDALTAASYFIGQLPPETHPSASKGKEGYIHCYSVSPLVDVDADDTQQEYLVKVRLRYFDPLEGKAFRQLLDRAAELTAEAFPYVVTEAEPEVMQYENVAYTMYPGLDDLIVEAAEKEGVKLTPRSERGGTTAAMLAAKGQKGGPCLYSGQQAEHSVYEWTCAEDMYQMVMVARSIIETVANQ
;
A
#
# COMPACT_ATOMS: atom_id res chain seq x y z
N MET A 1 62.10 6.70 -45.94
CA MET A 1 62.10 8.17 -45.94
C MET A 1 61.95 8.64 -44.48
N LYS A 2 62.91 9.44 -44.04
CA LYS A 2 63.04 9.91 -42.65
C LYS A 2 61.95 10.92 -42.28
N MET A 3 61.27 10.74 -41.15
CA MET A 3 60.47 11.80 -40.57
C MET A 3 61.09 12.28 -39.26
N CYS A 4 61.31 13.60 -39.19
CA CYS A 4 61.88 14.31 -38.06
C CYS A 4 60.88 14.47 -36.94
N ALA A 5 61.28 14.18 -35.71
CA ALA A 5 60.58 14.54 -34.49
C ALA A 5 60.94 15.96 -34.01
N PRO A 6 60.01 16.76 -33.49
CA PRO A 6 60.35 18.03 -32.83
C PRO A 6 60.64 17.80 -31.33
N ARG A 7 61.63 18.58 -30.87
CA ARG A 7 62.21 18.59 -29.55
C ARG A 7 61.22 19.07 -28.46
N LEU A 8 61.21 18.37 -27.30
CA LEU A 8 60.57 18.79 -26.06
C LEU A 8 61.29 20.00 -25.45
N ALA A 9 60.53 21.05 -25.14
CA ALA A 9 60.95 22.19 -24.37
C ALA A 9 60.79 21.89 -22.87
N LYS A 10 61.77 22.34 -22.06
CA LYS A 10 61.81 22.17 -20.59
C LYS A 10 60.72 23.01 -19.91
N PRO A 11 60.10 22.55 -18.79
CA PRO A 11 59.09 23.32 -18.07
C PRO A 11 59.70 24.40 -17.19
N VAL A 12 59.06 25.58 -17.23
CA VAL A 12 59.31 26.72 -16.34
C VAL A 12 58.52 26.48 -15.05
N PRO A 13 59.06 26.70 -13.83
CA PRO A 13 58.33 26.52 -12.60
C PRO A 13 57.32 27.66 -12.37
N LEU A 14 56.01 27.32 -12.32
CA LEU A 14 54.95 28.21 -11.88
C LEU A 14 54.93 28.30 -10.37
N GLN A 15 55.23 29.48 -9.81
CA GLN A 15 54.92 29.83 -8.45
C GLN A 15 53.39 29.92 -8.31
N THR A 16 52.79 29.01 -7.54
CA THR A 16 51.36 29.04 -7.23
C THR A 16 51.15 29.89 -5.96
N ASN A 17 50.50 31.04 -6.13
CA ASN A 17 49.93 31.82 -5.05
C ASN A 17 48.70 31.09 -4.48
N SER A 18 48.81 30.50 -3.29
CA SER A 18 47.77 29.71 -2.61
C SER A 18 46.60 30.53 -2.04
N GLY A 19 46.59 31.86 -2.25
CA GLY A 19 45.55 32.76 -1.74
C GLY A 19 44.30 32.90 -2.64
N ASP A 20 44.43 32.61 -3.94
CA ASP A 20 43.38 32.96 -4.89
C ASP A 20 42.37 31.86 -5.18
N ILE A 21 42.68 30.62 -4.84
CA ILE A 21 41.81 29.46 -5.11
C ILE A 21 40.64 29.35 -4.10
N SER A 22 40.85 29.83 -2.87
CA SER A 22 39.84 29.81 -1.80
C SER A 22 38.73 30.84 -2.03
N SER A 23 39.08 32.04 -2.52
CA SER A 23 38.11 33.09 -2.84
C SER A 23 37.29 32.76 -4.08
N ALA A 24 37.87 32.15 -5.11
CA ALA A 24 37.17 31.71 -6.33
C ALA A 24 36.22 30.55 -6.04
N ARG A 25 36.57 29.58 -5.16
CA ARG A 25 35.68 28.51 -4.73
C ARG A 25 34.49 29.01 -3.90
N LYS A 26 34.72 30.03 -3.04
CA LYS A 26 33.66 30.63 -2.23
C LYS A 26 32.67 31.43 -3.10
N ALA A 27 33.15 32.19 -4.08
CA ALA A 27 32.33 32.92 -5.05
C ALA A 27 31.50 31.95 -5.93
N ARG A 28 32.11 30.84 -6.41
CA ARG A 28 31.42 29.84 -7.21
C ARG A 28 30.31 29.12 -6.43
N ARG A 29 30.53 28.80 -5.13
CA ARG A 29 29.52 28.25 -4.24
C ARG A 29 28.35 29.20 -3.98
N THR A 30 28.60 30.50 -3.90
CA THR A 30 27.53 31.50 -3.70
C THR A 30 26.68 31.64 -4.95
N VAL A 31 27.28 31.69 -6.14
CA VAL A 31 26.57 31.76 -7.43
C VAL A 31 25.69 30.51 -7.64
N ILE A 32 26.21 29.31 -7.34
CA ILE A 32 25.44 28.06 -7.46
C ILE A 32 24.26 28.04 -6.46
N LYS A 33 24.46 28.52 -5.23
CA LYS A 33 23.36 28.62 -4.26
C LYS A 33 22.28 29.61 -4.67
N ASP A 34 22.67 30.73 -5.27
CA ASP A 34 21.70 31.75 -5.74
C ASP A 34 20.95 31.26 -6.99
N GLU A 35 21.61 30.52 -7.90
CA GLU A 35 20.91 29.86 -9.04
C GLU A 35 19.92 28.79 -8.57
N HIS A 36 20.28 27.98 -7.58
CA HIS A 36 19.37 26.98 -7.01
C HIS A 36 18.18 27.63 -6.28
N ARG A 37 18.41 28.70 -5.53
CA ARG A 37 17.33 29.47 -4.89
C ARG A 37 16.37 30.10 -5.91
N THR A 38 16.89 30.64 -6.99
CA THR A 38 16.06 31.26 -8.04
C THR A 38 15.24 30.20 -8.78
N LYS A 39 15.82 29.03 -9.09
CA LYS A 39 15.09 27.91 -9.70
C LYS A 39 14.04 27.30 -8.75
N ALA A 40 14.34 27.22 -7.45
CA ALA A 40 13.38 26.76 -6.46
C ALA A 40 12.20 27.74 -6.30
N ALA A 41 12.45 29.05 -6.27
CA ALA A 41 11.41 30.07 -6.22
C ALA A 41 10.50 30.05 -7.46
N GLN A 42 11.07 29.91 -8.66
CA GLN A 42 10.30 29.78 -9.90
C GLN A 42 9.46 28.50 -9.94
N ARG A 43 10.00 27.38 -9.44
CA ARG A 43 9.23 26.12 -9.32
C ARG A 43 8.08 26.25 -8.32
N HIS A 44 8.30 26.91 -7.20
CA HIS A 44 7.26 27.16 -6.19
C HIS A 44 6.12 28.04 -6.75
N GLU A 45 6.45 29.06 -7.53
CA GLU A 45 5.44 29.94 -8.17
C GLU A 45 4.60 29.19 -9.22
N VAL A 46 5.22 28.33 -10.03
CA VAL A 46 4.54 27.47 -11.00
C VAL A 46 3.66 26.43 -10.29
N TYR A 47 4.13 25.89 -9.16
CA TYR A 47 3.37 24.95 -8.34
C TYR A 47 2.12 25.60 -7.76
N GLN A 48 2.25 26.78 -7.16
CA GLN A 48 1.12 27.55 -6.60
C GLN A 48 0.07 27.89 -7.67
N GLU A 49 0.53 28.25 -8.88
CA GLU A 49 -0.39 28.54 -9.99
C GLU A 49 -1.15 27.30 -10.48
N ARG A 50 -0.49 26.11 -10.50
CA ARG A 50 -1.12 24.84 -10.84
C ARG A 50 -2.11 24.39 -9.76
N THR A 51 -1.74 24.49 -8.49
CA THR A 51 -2.59 24.12 -7.35
C THR A 51 -3.85 24.98 -7.30
N ASN A 52 -3.73 26.28 -7.56
CA ASN A 52 -4.88 27.17 -7.64
C ASN A 52 -5.81 26.83 -8.82
N LYS A 53 -5.26 26.46 -9.99
CA LYS A 53 -6.06 26.01 -11.14
C LYS A 53 -6.76 24.68 -10.86
N GLN A 54 -6.09 23.75 -10.18
CA GLN A 54 -6.68 22.46 -9.78
C GLN A 54 -7.80 22.63 -8.75
N ASN A 55 -7.61 23.47 -7.74
CA ASN A 55 -8.63 23.77 -6.73
C ASN A 55 -9.87 24.42 -7.34
N ASP A 56 -9.71 25.28 -8.33
CA ASP A 56 -10.85 25.89 -9.03
C ASP A 56 -11.56 24.89 -9.95
N GLN A 57 -10.84 23.96 -10.57
CA GLN A 57 -11.44 22.83 -11.30
C GLN A 57 -12.20 21.89 -10.37
N LEU A 58 -11.62 21.54 -9.20
CA LEU A 58 -12.28 20.70 -8.19
C LEU A 58 -13.53 21.36 -7.61
N LYS A 59 -13.52 22.67 -7.37
CA LYS A 59 -14.74 23.43 -6.97
C LYS A 59 -15.81 23.34 -8.04
N THR A 60 -15.42 23.49 -9.31
CA THR A 60 -16.35 23.43 -10.44
C THR A 60 -16.92 22.00 -10.60
N ILE A 61 -16.08 20.97 -10.46
CA ILE A 61 -16.50 19.57 -10.51
C ILE A 61 -17.42 19.20 -9.31
N LYS A 62 -17.10 19.67 -8.09
CA LYS A 62 -17.98 19.45 -6.92
C LYS A 62 -19.34 20.11 -7.09
N VAL A 63 -19.42 21.29 -7.68
CA VAL A 63 -20.69 21.97 -8.00
C VAL A 63 -21.44 21.19 -9.08
N MET A 64 -20.77 20.72 -10.13
CA MET A 64 -21.39 19.90 -11.19
C MET A 64 -21.85 18.53 -10.66
N LYS A 65 -21.06 17.84 -9.83
CA LYS A 65 -21.47 16.56 -9.21
C LYS A 65 -22.69 16.73 -8.30
N ARG A 66 -22.74 17.76 -7.45
CA ARG A 66 -23.92 18.03 -6.63
C ARG A 66 -25.17 18.32 -7.48
N ARG A 67 -25.01 19.06 -8.56
CA ARG A 67 -26.11 19.38 -9.48
C ARG A 67 -26.60 18.15 -10.24
N ASN A 68 -25.71 17.26 -10.69
CA ASN A 68 -26.06 16.02 -11.37
C ASN A 68 -26.70 14.99 -10.41
N ILE A 69 -26.29 14.92 -9.15
CA ILE A 69 -26.92 14.07 -8.13
C ILE A 69 -28.35 14.56 -7.84
N TYR A 70 -28.59 15.88 -7.77
CA TYR A 70 -29.94 16.42 -7.58
C TYR A 70 -30.85 16.12 -8.76
N ILE A 71 -30.36 16.22 -10.00
CA ILE A 71 -31.12 15.91 -11.20
C ILE A 71 -31.41 14.40 -11.29
N ALA A 72 -30.43 13.56 -10.99
CA ALA A 72 -30.59 12.09 -10.99
C ALA A 72 -31.57 11.64 -9.90
N SER A 73 -31.49 12.16 -8.69
CA SER A 73 -32.43 11.81 -7.61
C SER A 73 -33.85 12.28 -7.88
N THR A 74 -34.04 13.42 -8.53
CA THR A 74 -35.38 13.91 -8.91
C THR A 74 -35.97 13.04 -10.04
N LEU A 75 -35.14 12.60 -10.99
CA LEU A 75 -35.57 11.69 -12.07
C LEU A 75 -35.90 10.28 -11.55
N VAL A 76 -35.09 9.75 -10.62
CA VAL A 76 -35.36 8.44 -9.99
C VAL A 76 -36.62 8.50 -9.12
N LEU A 77 -36.85 9.57 -8.36
CA LEU A 77 -38.06 9.75 -7.57
C LEU A 77 -39.31 9.85 -8.47
N ALA A 78 -39.23 10.56 -9.59
CA ALA A 78 -40.28 10.63 -10.58
C ALA A 78 -40.57 9.27 -11.23
N LEU A 79 -39.52 8.48 -11.50
CA LEU A 79 -39.65 7.13 -12.06
C LEU A 79 -40.30 6.14 -11.07
N VAL A 80 -39.90 6.19 -9.79
CA VAL A 80 -40.45 5.36 -8.70
C VAL A 80 -41.93 5.67 -8.47
N LEU A 81 -42.32 6.95 -8.53
CA LEU A 81 -43.70 7.36 -8.40
C LEU A 81 -44.58 6.94 -9.60
N MET A 82 -43.97 6.75 -10.80
CA MET A 82 -44.73 6.31 -11.98
C MET A 82 -44.93 4.78 -12.03
N VAL A 83 -44.06 3.98 -11.41
CA VAL A 83 -44.15 2.51 -11.41
C VAL A 83 -45.15 2.00 -10.36
N GLY A 84 -45.44 2.78 -9.32
CA GLY A 84 -46.34 2.39 -8.22
C GLY A 84 -47.86 2.58 -8.48
N PHE A 85 -48.29 3.17 -9.60
CA PHE A 85 -49.72 3.44 -9.88
C PHE A 85 -50.22 2.69 -11.11
N PRO A 86 -51.46 2.14 -11.06
CA PRO A 86 -52.09 1.56 -12.23
C PRO A 86 -52.27 2.62 -13.33
N THR A 87 -52.20 2.20 -14.59
CA THR A 87 -52.12 3.02 -15.79
C THR A 87 -53.28 4.04 -15.94
N SER A 88 -54.41 3.80 -15.29
CA SER A 88 -55.57 4.70 -15.27
C SER A 88 -55.52 5.88 -14.24
N ALA A 89 -54.54 5.86 -13.35
CA ALA A 89 -54.44 6.83 -12.23
C ALA A 89 -53.11 7.61 -12.20
N ARG A 90 -52.33 7.63 -13.28
CA ARG A 90 -51.03 8.32 -13.34
C ARG A 90 -51.21 9.84 -13.40
N PRO A 91 -50.67 10.61 -12.43
CA PRO A 91 -50.75 12.06 -12.50
C PRO A 91 -49.84 12.61 -13.60
N GLN A 92 -50.34 13.61 -14.34
CA GLN A 92 -49.52 14.35 -15.29
C GLN A 92 -48.61 15.32 -14.48
N ILE A 93 -47.32 14.95 -14.36
CA ILE A 93 -46.33 15.79 -13.66
C ILE A 93 -45.65 16.70 -14.69
N HIS A 94 -45.95 18.00 -14.63
CA HIS A 94 -45.22 19.01 -15.38
C HIS A 94 -44.05 19.55 -14.57
N VAL A 95 -42.81 19.10 -14.88
CA VAL A 95 -41.60 19.64 -14.27
C VAL A 95 -41.11 20.83 -15.10
N LYS A 96 -41.29 22.06 -14.59
CA LYS A 96 -40.69 23.27 -15.15
C LYS A 96 -39.24 23.40 -14.63
N VAL A 97 -38.26 23.05 -15.43
CA VAL A 97 -36.85 23.33 -15.13
C VAL A 97 -36.50 24.68 -15.79
N LYS A 98 -36.29 25.71 -15.00
CA LYS A 98 -35.76 27.01 -15.48
C LYS A 98 -34.25 26.93 -15.54
N THR A 99 -33.69 26.71 -16.71
CA THR A 99 -32.28 27.01 -17.01
C THR A 99 -32.22 27.91 -18.22
N PRO A 100 -31.41 28.99 -18.18
CA PRO A 100 -31.30 29.89 -19.32
C PRO A 100 -30.49 29.20 -20.42
N ASN A 101 -31.04 28.73 -21.47
CA ASN A 101 -30.44 28.20 -22.71
C ASN A 101 -30.38 26.68 -22.93
N LEU A 102 -31.27 25.87 -22.37
CA LEU A 102 -31.43 24.48 -22.88
C LEU A 102 -32.92 24.10 -22.95
N TYR A 103 -33.55 24.31 -24.09
CA TYR A 103 -34.83 23.67 -24.43
C TYR A 103 -34.52 22.27 -24.94
N VAL A 104 -34.55 21.26 -24.07
CA VAL A 104 -34.56 19.86 -24.48
C VAL A 104 -36.00 19.40 -24.55
N ASN A 105 -36.43 19.03 -25.74
CA ASN A 105 -37.74 18.44 -25.97
C ASN A 105 -37.72 16.99 -25.48
N ILE A 106 -38.06 16.74 -24.22
CA ILE A 106 -37.97 15.41 -23.54
C ILE A 106 -39.14 14.47 -23.95
N ILE A 107 -40.20 14.99 -24.58
CA ILE A 107 -41.42 14.24 -24.88
C ILE A 107 -41.21 13.03 -25.80
N PRO A 108 -40.40 13.07 -26.87
CA PRO A 108 -40.16 11.90 -27.71
C PRO A 108 -39.34 10.79 -27.01
N SER A 109 -38.50 11.16 -26.04
CA SER A 109 -37.65 10.20 -25.29
C SER A 109 -38.47 9.38 -24.29
N ILE A 110 -39.45 10.00 -23.64
CA ILE A 110 -40.35 9.33 -22.68
C ILE A 110 -41.23 8.29 -23.38
N THR A 111 -41.73 8.61 -24.58
CA THR A 111 -42.53 7.66 -25.37
C THR A 111 -41.71 6.46 -25.82
N LYS A 112 -40.45 6.64 -26.19
CA LYS A 112 -39.51 5.53 -26.50
C LYS A 112 -39.23 4.65 -25.29
N ILE A 113 -39.03 5.24 -24.12
CA ILE A 113 -38.80 4.51 -22.86
C ILE A 113 -40.06 3.74 -22.46
N GLN A 114 -41.23 4.30 -22.63
CA GLN A 114 -42.50 3.58 -22.40
C GLN A 114 -42.66 2.39 -23.33
N GLN A 115 -42.33 2.52 -24.63
CA GLN A 115 -42.35 1.40 -25.59
C GLN A 115 -41.29 0.33 -25.25
N MET A 116 -40.14 0.70 -24.66
CA MET A 116 -39.17 -0.29 -24.19
C MET A 116 -39.66 -1.00 -22.93
N VAL A 117 -40.30 -0.32 -21.99
CA VAL A 117 -40.93 -0.96 -20.82
C VAL A 117 -42.04 -1.93 -21.22
N GLU A 118 -42.90 -1.54 -22.16
CA GLU A 118 -43.94 -2.44 -22.69
C GLU A 118 -43.39 -3.67 -23.43
N ARG A 119 -42.22 -3.56 -24.08
CA ARG A 119 -41.52 -4.71 -24.68
C ARG A 119 -40.93 -5.66 -23.63
N VAL A 120 -40.47 -5.13 -22.51
CA VAL A 120 -39.96 -5.92 -21.36
C VAL A 120 -41.12 -6.68 -20.70
N GLU A 121 -42.27 -6.03 -20.50
CA GLU A 121 -43.45 -6.65 -19.93
C GLU A 121 -44.05 -7.78 -20.85
N LYS A 122 -43.76 -7.73 -22.15
CA LYS A 122 -44.20 -8.74 -23.14
C LYS A 122 -43.24 -9.92 -23.35
N GLY A 123 -42.26 -10.12 -22.44
CA GLY A 123 -41.52 -11.37 -22.35
C GLY A 123 -40.32 -11.50 -23.29
N ILE A 124 -39.72 -10.40 -23.76
CA ILE A 124 -38.38 -10.43 -24.38
C ILE A 124 -37.36 -10.60 -23.26
N LYS A 125 -36.72 -11.77 -23.18
CA LYS A 125 -35.66 -12.08 -22.23
C LYS A 125 -34.50 -11.09 -22.43
N ILE A 126 -34.38 -10.10 -21.53
CA ILE A 126 -33.13 -9.38 -21.29
C ILE A 126 -32.34 -10.25 -20.34
N PRO A 127 -31.02 -10.46 -20.52
CA PRO A 127 -30.20 -11.15 -19.53
C PRO A 127 -30.36 -10.45 -18.18
N ASN A 128 -30.69 -11.22 -17.13
CA ASN A 128 -30.93 -10.71 -15.79
C ASN A 128 -29.70 -9.97 -15.24
N PHE A 129 -29.72 -8.66 -15.23
CA PHE A 129 -28.94 -7.87 -14.30
C PHE A 129 -29.66 -7.88 -12.95
N ALA A 130 -29.51 -8.98 -12.20
CA ALA A 130 -29.91 -9.03 -10.82
C ALA A 130 -28.85 -8.32 -9.99
N VAL A 131 -29.09 -7.04 -9.67
CA VAL A 131 -28.40 -6.39 -8.54
C VAL A 131 -28.85 -7.16 -7.29
N PRO A 132 -27.94 -7.77 -6.50
CA PRO A 132 -28.32 -8.42 -5.25
C PRO A 132 -28.87 -7.35 -4.31
N GLN A 133 -30.16 -7.40 -4.03
CA GLN A 133 -30.76 -6.63 -2.94
C GLN A 133 -30.28 -7.26 -1.62
N PRO A 134 -29.76 -6.49 -0.65
CA PRO A 134 -29.46 -7.03 0.67
C PRO A 134 -30.77 -7.49 1.31
N ASN A 135 -30.86 -8.80 1.57
CA ASN A 135 -32.03 -9.41 2.18
C ASN A 135 -32.10 -9.06 3.66
N MET A 136 -32.79 -7.97 4.00
CA MET A 136 -33.00 -7.47 5.37
C MET A 136 -33.93 -8.35 6.23
N ASN A 137 -34.42 -9.48 5.70
CA ASN A 137 -35.39 -10.33 6.40
C ASN A 137 -34.81 -11.65 6.95
N SER A 138 -33.49 -11.83 7.00
CA SER A 138 -32.89 -13.08 7.50
C SER A 138 -32.28 -13.00 8.89
N VAL A 139 -32.50 -11.93 9.66
CA VAL A 139 -31.96 -11.78 11.02
C VAL A 139 -32.96 -12.19 12.13
N ALA A 140 -34.19 -12.54 11.78
CA ALA A 140 -35.14 -13.00 12.79
C ALA A 140 -35.65 -14.41 12.43
N SER A 141 -35.01 -15.42 12.99
CA SER A 141 -35.46 -16.82 13.18
C SER A 141 -34.56 -17.88 12.55
N ARG A 142 -33.46 -18.19 13.22
CA ARG A 142 -32.85 -19.54 13.22
C ARG A 142 -32.02 -19.75 14.48
N THR A 143 -32.66 -19.76 15.63
CA THR A 143 -32.21 -20.52 16.77
C THR A 143 -32.71 -21.96 16.60
N HIS A 144 -32.06 -22.74 15.75
CA HIS A 144 -32.12 -24.19 15.87
C HIS A 144 -30.95 -24.61 16.77
N ILE A 145 -31.29 -24.83 18.04
CA ILE A 145 -30.47 -25.61 18.96
C ILE A 145 -30.37 -27.02 18.36
N LEU A 146 -29.22 -27.37 17.81
CA LEU A 146 -28.85 -28.75 17.52
C LEU A 146 -28.61 -29.42 18.87
N GLN A 147 -29.61 -30.20 19.33
CA GLN A 147 -29.41 -31.18 20.38
C GLN A 147 -28.49 -32.27 19.80
N LEU A 148 -27.22 -32.24 20.25
CA LEU A 148 -26.33 -33.38 20.08
C LEU A 148 -26.83 -34.50 21.01
N PRO A 149 -26.80 -35.78 20.58
CA PRO A 149 -27.19 -36.89 21.41
C PRO A 149 -26.25 -36.99 22.63
N GLU A 150 -26.81 -37.07 23.83
CA GLU A 150 -26.07 -37.27 25.06
C GLU A 150 -25.27 -38.56 24.99
N ALA A 151 -23.93 -38.43 25.08
CA ALA A 151 -23.07 -39.56 25.31
C ALA A 151 -23.32 -40.13 26.75
N PRO A 152 -23.38 -41.46 26.92
CA PRO A 152 -23.65 -42.05 28.24
C PRO A 152 -22.57 -41.68 29.24
N CYS A 153 -23.02 -41.16 30.36
CA CYS A 153 -22.21 -40.75 31.50
C CYS A 153 -21.33 -41.93 32.00
N PRO A 154 -20.01 -41.85 32.06
CA PRO A 154 -19.19 -42.87 32.65
C PRO A 154 -19.42 -42.90 34.16
N LYS A 155 -19.62 -44.11 34.74
CA LYS A 155 -19.79 -44.35 36.15
C LYS A 155 -18.60 -43.79 36.96
N PRO A 156 -18.80 -43.20 38.14
CA PRO A 156 -17.74 -42.58 38.92
C PRO A 156 -16.71 -43.64 39.33
N ALA A 157 -15.45 -43.41 38.91
CA ALA A 157 -14.31 -44.18 39.39
C ALA A 157 -14.09 -43.89 40.88
N LYS A 158 -13.82 -44.96 41.65
CA LYS A 158 -13.57 -44.90 43.08
C LYS A 158 -12.48 -43.87 43.40
N THR A 159 -12.80 -43.00 44.36
CA THR A 159 -11.94 -41.94 44.89
C THR A 159 -10.54 -42.46 45.23
N ALA A 160 -9.55 -42.04 44.44
CA ALA A 160 -8.15 -42.12 44.84
C ALA A 160 -7.91 -41.06 45.94
N LYS A 161 -7.22 -41.49 47.00
CA LYS A 161 -6.86 -40.61 48.12
C LYS A 161 -6.09 -39.40 47.58
N PRO A 162 -6.35 -38.17 48.07
CA PRO A 162 -5.61 -37.00 47.62
C PRO A 162 -4.14 -37.15 47.98
N VAL A 163 -3.30 -37.18 46.96
CA VAL A 163 -1.86 -36.99 47.12
C VAL A 163 -1.67 -35.56 47.60
N LYS A 164 -1.14 -35.37 48.80
CA LYS A 164 -0.74 -34.07 49.32
C LYS A 164 0.31 -33.51 48.38
N ALA A 165 -0.07 -32.54 47.55
CA ALA A 165 0.88 -31.72 46.82
C ALA A 165 1.80 -31.04 47.83
N SER A 166 3.08 -31.36 47.83
CA SER A 166 4.07 -30.60 48.57
C SER A 166 3.98 -29.14 48.14
N PRO A 167 3.93 -28.18 49.10
CA PRO A 167 3.93 -26.78 48.72
C PRO A 167 5.26 -26.51 48.01
N LEU A 168 5.21 -26.16 46.71
CA LEU A 168 6.32 -25.56 45.99
C LEU A 168 6.71 -24.34 46.81
N LEU A 169 7.85 -24.42 47.52
CA LEU A 169 8.49 -23.29 48.17
C LEU A 169 8.73 -22.24 47.08
N LYS A 170 7.89 -21.20 47.02
CA LYS A 170 8.19 -20.00 46.26
C LYS A 170 9.42 -19.36 46.87
N VAL A 171 10.60 -19.72 46.36
CA VAL A 171 11.84 -19.07 46.76
C VAL A 171 11.69 -17.58 46.38
N ALA A 172 11.70 -16.71 47.37
CA ALA A 172 11.64 -15.28 47.16
C ALA A 172 12.84 -14.87 46.24
N PRO A 173 12.60 -14.03 45.24
CA PRO A 173 13.66 -13.64 44.32
C PRO A 173 14.79 -12.94 45.09
N THR A 174 16.03 -13.33 44.82
CA THR A 174 17.19 -12.72 45.47
C THR A 174 17.28 -11.24 45.18
N PRO A 175 17.86 -10.42 46.08
CA PRO A 175 18.07 -8.99 45.83
C PRO A 175 18.80 -8.71 44.50
N ALA A 176 19.76 -9.56 44.11
CA ALA A 176 20.45 -9.48 42.82
C ALA A 176 19.50 -9.69 41.64
N LEU A 177 18.59 -10.66 41.70
CA LEU A 177 17.58 -10.91 40.66
C LEU A 177 16.59 -9.75 40.54
N LEU A 178 16.18 -9.16 41.67
CA LEU A 178 15.32 -7.97 41.69
C LEU A 178 16.02 -6.75 41.08
N ALA A 179 17.30 -6.54 41.43
CA ALA A 179 18.11 -5.46 40.84
C ALA A 179 18.31 -5.64 39.33
N ALA A 180 18.56 -6.88 38.86
CA ALA A 180 18.69 -7.19 37.43
C ALA A 180 17.36 -6.93 36.68
N LYS A 181 16.22 -7.34 37.24
CA LYS A 181 14.90 -7.05 36.66
C LYS A 181 14.63 -5.54 36.59
N ALA A 182 14.95 -4.79 37.66
CA ALA A 182 14.78 -3.34 37.67
C ALA A 182 15.66 -2.64 36.63
N ALA A 183 16.91 -3.11 36.43
CA ALA A 183 17.81 -2.59 35.41
C ALA A 183 17.30 -2.88 33.98
N LYS A 184 16.80 -4.10 33.75
CA LYS A 184 16.19 -4.49 32.45
C LYS A 184 14.96 -3.61 32.16
N GLU A 185 14.09 -3.40 33.13
CA GLU A 185 12.90 -2.56 32.96
C GLU A 185 13.25 -1.09 32.74
N LYS A 186 14.26 -0.56 33.43
CA LYS A 186 14.77 0.80 33.19
C LYS A 186 15.30 0.95 31.75
N LYS A 187 16.05 -0.05 31.25
CA LYS A 187 16.55 -0.06 29.88
C LYS A 187 15.38 -0.11 28.88
N ARG A 188 14.40 -0.98 29.12
CA ARG A 188 13.18 -1.09 28.30
C ARG A 188 12.46 0.25 28.18
N ARG A 189 12.15 0.89 29.32
CA ARG A 189 11.48 2.21 29.34
C ARG A 189 12.26 3.27 28.57
N LYS A 190 13.58 3.31 28.74
CA LYS A 190 14.45 4.26 28.00
C LYS A 190 14.35 4.02 26.49
N THR A 191 14.34 2.76 26.05
CA THR A 191 14.23 2.43 24.62
C THR A 191 12.85 2.82 24.09
N ILE A 192 11.76 2.59 24.83
CA ILE A 192 10.41 3.01 24.45
C ILE A 192 10.32 4.54 24.30
N GLU A 193 10.92 5.31 25.21
CA GLU A 193 10.97 6.79 25.06
C GLU A 193 11.74 7.21 23.81
N THR A 194 12.82 6.50 23.46
CA THR A 194 13.55 6.75 22.20
C THR A 194 12.65 6.43 20.98
N ILE A 195 11.93 5.33 21.00
CA ILE A 195 10.96 4.93 19.96
C ILE A 195 9.88 6.00 19.79
N ILE A 196 9.29 6.47 20.89
CA ILE A 196 8.26 7.53 20.85
C ILE A 196 8.83 8.80 20.20
N SER A 197 10.01 9.25 20.65
CA SER A 197 10.65 10.45 20.11
C SER A 197 11.00 10.31 18.62
N ARG A 198 11.58 9.17 18.23
CA ARG A 198 11.95 8.86 16.84
C ARG A 198 10.72 8.82 15.94
N PHE A 199 9.74 8.03 16.31
CA PHE A 199 8.51 7.88 15.54
C PHE A 199 7.76 9.21 15.38
N THR A 200 7.54 9.97 16.46
CA THR A 200 6.83 11.26 16.37
C THR A 200 7.59 12.28 15.51
N THR A 201 8.92 12.20 15.46
CA THR A 201 9.73 13.04 14.58
C THR A 201 9.57 12.64 13.12
N TYR A 202 9.57 11.34 12.80
CA TYR A 202 9.37 10.84 11.43
C TYR A 202 7.94 11.08 10.95
N ALA A 203 6.94 10.80 11.79
CA ALA A 203 5.53 10.95 11.48
C ALA A 203 5.15 12.40 11.13
N ALA A 204 5.78 13.39 11.76
CA ALA A 204 5.51 14.81 11.51
C ALA A 204 5.98 15.31 10.12
N ILE A 205 6.66 14.49 9.31
CA ILE A 205 7.11 14.84 7.95
C ILE A 205 6.11 14.27 6.95
N ASN A 206 5.52 15.11 6.09
CA ASN A 206 4.63 14.65 5.03
C ASN A 206 5.43 14.04 3.86
N THR A 207 5.55 12.72 3.84
CA THR A 207 6.30 12.00 2.81
C THR A 207 5.42 11.42 1.69
N GLN A 208 4.24 12.02 1.47
CA GLN A 208 3.38 11.61 0.35
C GLN A 208 4.11 11.82 -0.98
N PRO A 209 4.15 10.79 -1.86
CA PRO A 209 4.62 10.98 -3.22
C PRO A 209 3.66 11.89 -3.99
N TRP A 210 4.18 12.70 -4.90
CA TRP A 210 3.31 13.39 -5.84
C TRP A 210 2.92 12.45 -6.98
N ASP A 211 1.70 12.58 -7.42
CA ASP A 211 1.11 11.71 -8.43
C ASP A 211 1.74 12.03 -9.82
N SER A 212 2.67 11.19 -10.26
CA SER A 212 3.19 11.23 -11.62
C SER A 212 2.62 10.06 -12.41
N TYR A 213 1.85 10.37 -13.45
CA TYR A 213 1.36 9.36 -14.39
C TYR A 213 2.43 8.91 -15.39
N ASP A 214 3.60 9.54 -15.40
CA ASP A 214 4.70 9.14 -16.26
C ASP A 214 5.46 7.96 -15.61
N PRO A 215 5.38 6.74 -16.15
CA PRO A 215 6.07 5.58 -15.60
C PRO A 215 7.60 5.71 -15.69
N THR A 216 8.12 6.66 -16.47
CA THR A 216 9.58 6.91 -16.57
C THR A 216 10.09 7.82 -15.47
N GLU A 217 9.21 8.62 -14.83
CA GLU A 217 9.55 9.44 -13.68
C GLU A 217 9.43 8.63 -12.39
N PHE A 218 10.38 8.81 -11.48
CA PHE A 218 10.28 8.29 -10.11
C PHE A 218 10.05 9.50 -9.18
N PRO A 219 8.81 9.72 -8.71
CA PRO A 219 8.45 10.92 -7.98
C PRO A 219 9.09 10.90 -6.59
N ILE A 220 9.87 11.93 -6.27
CA ILE A 220 10.41 12.17 -4.93
C ILE A 220 10.06 13.60 -4.53
N THR A 221 9.42 13.76 -3.38
CA THR A 221 9.12 15.06 -2.78
C THR A 221 10.28 15.55 -1.92
N LEU A 222 10.31 16.86 -1.64
CA LEU A 222 11.33 17.44 -0.74
C LEU A 222 11.21 16.87 0.69
N ASP A 223 10.01 16.51 1.12
CA ASP A 223 9.80 15.93 2.44
C ASP A 223 10.19 14.45 2.50
N GLN A 224 10.06 13.69 1.40
CA GLN A 224 10.67 12.37 1.29
C GLN A 224 12.20 12.45 1.37
N GLU A 225 12.83 13.40 0.67
CA GLU A 225 14.27 13.67 0.78
C GLU A 225 14.65 14.03 2.21
N LYS A 226 13.88 14.90 2.88
CA LYS A 226 14.12 15.33 4.26
C LYS A 226 14.08 14.17 5.26
N LEU A 227 13.12 13.22 5.11
CA LEU A 227 13.08 12.05 5.98
C LEU A 227 14.27 11.12 5.72
N ALA A 228 14.64 10.91 4.44
CA ALA A 228 15.81 10.12 4.08
C ALA A 228 17.11 10.72 4.65
N GLU A 229 17.28 12.05 4.55
CA GLU A 229 18.41 12.74 5.17
C GLU A 229 18.45 12.57 6.70
N LEU A 230 17.29 12.68 7.34
CA LEU A 230 17.17 12.52 8.80
C LEU A 230 17.56 11.10 9.25
N ILE A 231 17.08 10.07 8.56
CA ILE A 231 17.41 8.67 8.85
C ILE A 231 18.90 8.42 8.58
N GLU A 232 19.44 8.90 7.45
CA GLU A 232 20.86 8.79 7.13
C GLU A 232 21.72 9.41 8.22
N GLU A 233 21.40 10.65 8.65
CA GLU A 233 22.15 11.37 9.70
C GLU A 233 22.07 10.63 11.04
N GLU A 234 20.89 10.13 11.42
CA GLU A 234 20.71 9.37 12.65
C GLU A 234 21.54 8.09 12.65
N LEU A 235 21.52 7.33 11.54
CA LEU A 235 22.29 6.10 11.37
C LEU A 235 23.80 6.38 11.42
N ARG A 236 24.28 7.43 10.75
CA ARG A 236 25.70 7.84 10.82
C ARG A 236 26.11 8.22 12.23
N ASN A 237 25.25 8.89 12.99
CA ASN A 237 25.52 9.24 14.39
C ASN A 237 25.53 7.98 15.29
N ILE A 238 24.61 7.02 15.09
CA ILE A 238 24.59 5.75 15.81
C ILE A 238 25.85 4.92 15.50
N GLY A 239 26.31 4.95 14.26
CA GLY A 239 27.44 4.19 13.75
C GLY A 239 28.81 4.86 13.85
N ALA A 240 28.91 6.09 14.39
CA ALA A 240 30.10 6.95 14.28
C ALA A 240 31.45 6.29 14.67
N ASP A 241 31.42 5.35 15.62
CA ASP A 241 32.60 4.61 16.08
C ASP A 241 32.46 3.09 15.90
N LYS A 242 31.68 2.64 14.90
CA LYS A 242 31.29 1.24 14.73
C LYS A 242 31.29 0.84 13.25
N ASP A 243 31.29 -0.45 13.02
CA ASP A 243 31.24 -1.02 11.67
C ASP A 243 29.81 -0.95 11.09
N LEU A 244 29.34 0.28 10.82
CA LEU A 244 28.07 0.55 10.13
C LEU A 244 28.35 1.30 8.83
N ILE A 245 27.99 0.71 7.71
CA ILE A 245 28.08 1.29 6.37
C ILE A 245 26.72 1.89 6.06
N VAL A 246 26.67 3.21 5.77
CA VAL A 246 25.42 3.91 5.44
C VAL A 246 25.57 4.59 4.10
N ASN A 247 24.63 4.33 3.20
CA ASN A 247 24.54 4.91 1.87
C ASN A 247 23.14 5.49 1.66
N ARG A 248 23.05 6.58 0.89
CA ARG A 248 21.79 7.13 0.38
C ARG A 248 21.90 7.24 -1.13
N SER A 249 20.93 6.68 -1.85
CA SER A 249 20.91 6.72 -3.32
C SER A 249 20.41 8.05 -3.86
N GLU A 250 20.57 8.28 -5.16
CA GLU A 250 20.00 9.46 -5.83
C GLU A 250 18.46 9.48 -5.78
N TYR A 251 17.82 8.32 -5.61
CA TYR A 251 16.38 8.15 -5.46
C TYR A 251 15.91 8.17 -4.00
N GLN A 252 16.77 8.63 -3.09
CA GLN A 252 16.48 8.83 -1.67
C GLN A 252 16.17 7.54 -0.90
N TYR A 253 16.56 6.36 -1.40
CA TYR A 253 16.61 5.16 -0.56
C TYR A 253 17.79 5.27 0.41
N VAL A 254 17.59 4.82 1.64
CA VAL A 254 18.67 4.74 2.62
C VAL A 254 18.99 3.27 2.86
N TYR A 255 20.26 2.93 2.75
CA TYR A 255 20.82 1.59 2.96
C TYR A 255 21.77 1.62 4.13
N ALA A 256 21.64 0.63 5.03
CA ALA A 256 22.59 0.44 6.12
C ALA A 256 23.04 -1.01 6.20
N THR A 257 24.33 -1.26 6.34
CA THR A 257 24.89 -2.62 6.45
C THR A 257 25.76 -2.72 7.69
N ILE A 258 25.50 -3.76 8.50
CA ILE A 258 26.37 -4.21 9.58
C ILE A 258 27.08 -5.45 9.07
N PRO A 259 28.40 -5.41 8.81
CA PRO A 259 29.15 -6.57 8.32
C PRO A 259 29.10 -7.77 9.26
N ALA A 260 29.15 -8.98 8.70
CA ALA A 260 29.12 -10.23 9.43
C ALA A 260 30.22 -10.27 10.53
N ASN A 261 29.86 -10.78 11.69
CA ASN A 261 30.81 -11.07 12.77
C ASN A 261 30.97 -12.59 13.03
N CYS A 262 30.31 -13.42 12.22
CA CYS A 262 30.37 -14.87 12.29
C CYS A 262 30.31 -15.45 10.88
N GLU A 263 31.27 -16.34 10.53
CA GLU A 263 31.31 -17.02 9.23
C GLU A 263 30.21 -18.09 9.11
N GLY A 264 29.69 -18.29 7.90
CA GLY A 264 28.70 -19.33 7.58
C GLY A 264 27.26 -19.04 8.06
N VAL A 265 27.00 -17.86 8.61
CA VAL A 265 25.66 -17.43 8.97
C VAL A 265 25.01 -16.74 7.77
N PRO A 266 23.75 -17.08 7.39
CA PRO A 266 23.05 -16.42 6.30
C PRO A 266 22.95 -14.90 6.51
N SER A 267 23.03 -14.15 5.39
CA SER A 267 22.76 -12.73 5.38
C SER A 267 21.25 -12.45 5.49
N ILE A 268 20.88 -11.35 6.17
CA ILE A 268 19.49 -10.95 6.36
C ILE A 268 19.31 -9.50 5.91
N MET A 269 18.30 -9.25 5.08
CA MET A 269 17.85 -7.91 4.73
C MET A 269 16.49 -7.62 5.38
N PHE A 270 16.42 -6.57 6.18
CA PHE A 270 15.19 -6.01 6.70
C PHE A 270 14.80 -4.77 5.91
N MET A 271 13.51 -4.59 5.67
CA MET A 271 12.98 -3.48 4.88
C MET A 271 11.82 -2.78 5.59
N ALA A 272 11.67 -1.49 5.30
CA ALA A 272 10.55 -0.63 5.69
C ALA A 272 10.46 0.51 4.68
N HIS A 273 9.27 1.12 4.48
CA HIS A 273 9.16 2.25 3.58
C HIS A 273 8.99 3.59 4.30
N MET A 274 9.43 4.66 3.65
CA MET A 274 9.46 6.01 4.20
C MET A 274 8.30 6.88 3.74
N ASP A 275 7.71 6.57 2.59
CA ASP A 275 6.56 7.29 2.06
C ASP A 275 5.28 6.98 2.85
N ILE A 276 4.25 7.75 2.63
CA ILE A 276 2.91 7.56 3.16
C ILE A 276 1.90 7.69 2.03
N THR A 277 0.76 7.01 2.17
CA THR A 277 -0.25 6.95 1.12
C THR A 277 -0.78 8.31 0.67
N PRO A 278 -0.99 8.55 -0.63
CA PRO A 278 -1.71 9.72 -1.12
C PRO A 278 -3.25 9.60 -0.99
N GLU A 279 -3.77 8.47 -0.52
CA GLU A 279 -5.22 8.22 -0.43
C GLU A 279 -5.91 9.01 0.70
N CYS A 280 -5.15 9.46 1.70
CA CYS A 280 -5.61 10.23 2.84
C CYS A 280 -4.81 11.53 2.97
N VAL A 281 -5.34 12.53 3.68
CA VAL A 281 -4.65 13.81 3.92
C VAL A 281 -3.41 13.57 4.78
N GLY A 282 -2.25 14.01 4.31
CA GLY A 282 -0.96 13.91 4.97
C GLY A 282 -0.26 15.26 5.23
N GLU A 283 -0.95 16.39 5.05
CA GLU A 283 -0.42 17.72 5.32
C GLU A 283 -0.57 18.09 6.80
N ASP A 284 0.49 18.66 7.40
CA ASP A 284 0.52 19.15 8.79
C ASP A 284 0.23 18.07 9.84
N ILE A 285 0.77 16.86 9.65
CA ILE A 285 0.61 15.74 10.60
C ILE A 285 1.09 16.16 11.98
N THR A 286 0.21 16.06 12.98
CA THR A 286 0.51 16.37 14.38
C THR A 286 0.35 15.11 15.23
N PRO A 287 1.45 14.38 15.54
CA PRO A 287 1.41 13.20 16.40
C PRO A 287 1.02 13.54 17.84
N ILE A 288 0.08 12.80 18.42
CA ILE A 288 -0.38 12.96 19.80
C ILE A 288 -0.09 11.69 20.58
N VAL A 289 0.60 11.83 21.72
CA VAL A 289 1.04 10.72 22.57
C VAL A 289 0.08 10.55 23.75
N HIS A 290 -0.64 9.45 23.79
CA HIS A 290 -1.55 9.06 24.86
C HIS A 290 -0.89 8.03 25.76
N ARG A 291 -0.35 8.49 26.92
CA ARG A 291 0.36 7.62 27.85
C ARG A 291 -0.60 6.91 28.82
N ASN A 292 -0.24 5.66 29.21
CA ASN A 292 -1.03 4.86 30.15
C ASN A 292 -2.50 4.73 29.69
N TYR A 293 -2.69 4.33 28.43
CA TYR A 293 -4.02 4.16 27.86
C TYR A 293 -4.93 3.35 28.78
N ASP A 294 -6.12 3.84 29.07
CA ASP A 294 -7.03 3.29 30.08
C ASP A 294 -7.99 2.19 29.55
N GLY A 295 -8.02 1.98 28.24
CA GLY A 295 -8.88 1.01 27.56
C GLY A 295 -10.19 1.60 27.04
N GLY A 296 -10.44 2.90 27.22
CA GLY A 296 -11.63 3.60 26.73
C GLY A 296 -11.49 4.17 25.31
N ASP A 297 -12.49 4.94 24.91
CA ASP A 297 -12.48 5.67 23.64
C ASP A 297 -11.47 6.84 23.69
N ILE A 298 -10.78 7.07 22.59
CA ILE A 298 -9.89 8.22 22.39
C ILE A 298 -10.60 9.23 21.49
N LEU A 299 -11.00 10.37 22.05
CA LEU A 299 -11.56 11.49 21.29
C LEU A 299 -10.42 12.32 20.72
N LEU A 300 -10.30 12.37 19.39
CA LEU A 300 -9.28 13.14 18.70
C LEU A 300 -9.73 14.60 18.50
N PRO A 301 -8.77 15.56 18.43
CA PRO A 301 -9.10 17.00 18.29
C PRO A 301 -10.01 17.35 17.12
N ALA A 302 -9.92 16.66 15.99
CA ALA A 302 -10.81 16.85 14.83
C ALA A 302 -12.25 16.38 15.05
N GLY A 303 -12.59 15.84 16.25
CA GLY A 303 -13.93 15.41 16.63
C GLY A 303 -14.30 13.99 16.22
N ILE A 304 -13.34 13.19 15.74
CA ILE A 304 -13.54 11.75 15.50
C ILE A 304 -13.14 10.94 16.75
N THR A 305 -13.74 9.78 16.92
CA THR A 305 -13.48 8.90 18.08
C THR A 305 -12.85 7.60 17.61
N LEU A 306 -11.67 7.29 18.11
CA LEU A 306 -11.03 6.00 17.96
C LEU A 306 -11.46 5.11 19.14
N SER A 307 -12.19 4.03 18.86
CA SER A 307 -12.83 3.19 19.87
C SER A 307 -12.43 1.72 19.74
N PRO A 308 -12.14 1.01 20.85
CA PRO A 308 -11.87 -0.44 20.82
C PRO A 308 -13.09 -1.27 20.35
N GLN A 309 -14.27 -0.64 20.22
CA GLN A 309 -15.49 -1.28 19.72
C GLN A 309 -15.66 -1.19 18.20
N THR A 310 -14.79 -0.43 17.51
CA THR A 310 -14.80 -0.27 16.05
C THR A 310 -13.74 -1.15 15.38
N PRO A 311 -13.89 -1.48 14.10
CA PRO A 311 -12.85 -2.21 13.36
C PRO A 311 -11.48 -1.51 13.42
N GLN A 312 -11.43 -0.19 13.34
CA GLN A 312 -10.21 0.62 13.34
C GLN A 312 -9.48 0.57 14.69
N GLY A 313 -10.21 0.44 15.79
CA GLY A 313 -9.65 0.40 17.14
C GLY A 313 -9.65 -0.98 17.80
N LYS A 314 -9.98 -2.06 17.07
CA LYS A 314 -10.12 -3.43 17.64
C LYS A 314 -8.93 -3.89 18.48
N HIS A 315 -7.72 -3.50 18.13
CA HIS A 315 -6.49 -3.90 18.83
C HIS A 315 -6.15 -3.01 20.03
N LEU A 316 -6.82 -1.87 20.23
CA LEU A 316 -6.66 -1.03 21.43
C LEU A 316 -6.92 -1.79 22.72
N ALA A 317 -7.84 -2.78 22.72
CA ALA A 317 -8.12 -3.61 23.88
C ALA A 317 -6.86 -4.32 24.45
N ASN A 318 -5.84 -4.58 23.59
CA ASN A 318 -4.58 -5.21 23.97
C ASN A 318 -3.52 -4.19 24.44
N CYS A 319 -3.86 -2.90 24.42
CA CYS A 319 -2.92 -1.82 24.68
C CYS A 319 -3.17 -1.09 26.01
N VAL A 320 -4.04 -1.62 26.88
CA VAL A 320 -4.29 -1.02 28.20
C VAL A 320 -3.01 -0.90 29.01
N GLY A 321 -2.73 0.30 29.52
CA GLY A 321 -1.51 0.63 30.26
C GLY A 321 -0.29 0.93 29.38
N LYS A 322 -0.42 0.82 28.06
CA LYS A 322 0.63 1.16 27.07
C LYS A 322 0.50 2.60 26.58
N THR A 323 1.39 2.98 25.69
CA THR A 323 1.43 4.31 25.06
C THR A 323 0.91 4.22 23.63
N ILE A 324 -0.22 4.87 23.37
CA ILE A 324 -0.80 4.99 22.03
C ILE A 324 -0.37 6.31 21.39
N ILE A 325 -0.12 6.30 20.09
CA ILE A 325 0.19 7.51 19.31
C ILE A 325 -0.83 7.59 18.17
N THR A 326 -1.46 8.76 18.01
CA THR A 326 -2.45 9.06 16.96
C THR A 326 -2.07 10.35 16.25
N SER A 327 -2.72 10.66 15.13
CA SER A 327 -2.81 12.04 14.64
C SER A 327 -3.84 12.82 15.45
N ASP A 328 -4.10 14.06 15.05
CA ASP A 328 -5.20 14.85 15.60
C ASP A 328 -6.57 14.45 15.03
N GLY A 329 -6.62 13.52 14.08
CA GLY A 329 -7.81 13.04 13.39
C GLY A 329 -8.22 13.86 12.16
N SER A 330 -7.47 14.89 11.79
CA SER A 330 -7.66 15.61 10.51
C SER A 330 -6.81 15.03 9.38
N THR A 331 -5.75 14.30 9.72
CA THR A 331 -4.82 13.65 8.81
C THR A 331 -4.65 12.18 9.18
N LEU A 332 -4.03 11.40 8.28
CA LEU A 332 -3.41 10.14 8.68
C LEU A 332 -2.24 10.42 9.66
N LEU A 333 -1.67 9.37 10.28
CA LEU A 333 -0.51 9.48 11.18
C LEU A 333 0.81 9.21 10.47
N GLY A 334 0.81 8.36 9.44
CA GLY A 334 2.01 7.81 8.81
C GLY A 334 2.65 6.71 9.65
N ALA A 335 1.85 5.94 10.39
CA ALA A 335 2.32 4.74 11.06
C ALA A 335 2.74 3.70 10.03
N ASP A 336 2.04 3.62 8.94
CA ASP A 336 2.37 2.96 7.69
C ASP A 336 3.34 3.85 6.87
N ASP A 337 4.67 3.52 6.67
CA ASP A 337 5.38 2.51 7.49
C ASP A 337 6.57 3.15 8.24
N LYS A 338 6.37 4.36 8.79
CA LYS A 338 7.39 5.00 9.65
C LYS A 338 7.56 4.28 10.99
N THR A 339 6.61 3.37 11.35
CA THR A 339 6.79 2.45 12.47
C THR A 339 7.87 1.42 12.16
N GLY A 340 7.86 0.80 10.97
CA GLY A 340 8.91 -0.08 10.49
C GLY A 340 10.26 0.64 10.43
N CYS A 341 10.31 1.85 9.85
CA CYS A 341 11.51 2.69 9.89
C CYS A 341 12.04 2.88 11.32
N THR A 342 11.16 3.19 12.27
CA THR A 342 11.51 3.38 13.69
C THR A 342 12.04 2.10 14.32
N ILE A 343 11.42 0.96 14.02
CA ILE A 343 11.85 -0.37 14.48
C ILE A 343 13.25 -0.67 13.95
N LEU A 344 13.50 -0.51 12.64
CA LEU A 344 14.77 -0.84 12.03
C LEU A 344 15.92 0.02 12.54
N VAL A 345 15.76 1.34 12.68
CA VAL A 345 16.78 2.21 13.26
C VAL A 345 17.06 1.83 14.73
N THR A 346 16.02 1.47 15.50
CA THR A 346 16.18 1.03 16.90
C THR A 346 16.86 -0.35 16.99
N LEU A 347 16.57 -1.25 16.04
CA LEU A 347 17.20 -2.55 15.92
C LEU A 347 18.70 -2.42 15.64
N ILE A 348 19.08 -1.60 14.65
CA ILE A 348 20.48 -1.27 14.33
C ILE A 348 21.21 -0.76 15.59
N GLU A 349 20.62 0.22 16.27
CA GLU A 349 21.18 0.77 17.53
C GLU A 349 21.36 -0.30 18.60
N SER A 350 20.42 -1.24 18.72
CA SER A 350 20.45 -2.37 19.67
C SER A 350 21.56 -3.37 19.34
N ILE A 351 21.73 -3.72 18.05
CA ILE A 351 22.77 -4.67 17.57
C ILE A 351 24.15 -4.09 17.80
N LEU A 352 24.40 -2.86 17.38
CA LEU A 352 25.67 -2.18 17.52
C LEU A 352 26.13 -2.00 18.98
N LYS A 353 25.19 -2.04 19.95
CA LYS A 353 25.49 -2.01 21.39
C LYS A 353 25.83 -3.38 21.98
N ASP A 354 25.56 -4.47 21.28
CA ASP A 354 25.76 -5.83 21.76
C ASP A 354 26.75 -6.61 20.91
N LYS A 355 28.02 -6.48 21.24
CA LYS A 355 29.12 -7.19 20.55
C LYS A 355 29.08 -8.73 20.68
N LYS A 356 28.15 -9.27 21.48
CA LYS A 356 28.03 -10.72 21.68
C LYS A 356 27.03 -11.36 20.72
N LEU A 357 26.12 -10.58 20.15
CA LEU A 357 25.17 -11.07 19.17
C LEU A 357 25.93 -11.55 17.92
N LYS A 358 25.76 -12.81 17.57
CA LYS A 358 26.33 -13.39 16.35
C LYS A 358 25.40 -13.16 15.18
N HIS A 359 25.94 -12.83 14.01
CA HIS A 359 25.17 -12.63 12.79
C HIS A 359 26.04 -12.72 11.52
N GLY A 360 25.43 -13.05 10.40
CA GLY A 360 25.94 -12.79 9.06
C GLY A 360 25.85 -11.32 8.70
N ASP A 361 25.96 -10.98 7.41
CA ASP A 361 25.72 -9.60 6.97
C ASP A 361 24.28 -9.21 7.22
N LEU A 362 24.07 -8.05 7.83
CA LEU A 362 22.74 -7.49 8.09
C LEU A 362 22.55 -6.23 7.27
N HIS A 363 21.60 -6.27 6.34
CA HIS A 363 21.24 -5.16 5.50
C HIS A 363 19.91 -4.58 5.96
N PHE A 364 19.78 -3.26 5.91
CA PHE A 364 18.57 -2.53 6.25
C PHE A 364 18.27 -1.57 5.11
N VAL A 365 17.05 -1.61 4.59
CA VAL A 365 16.62 -0.79 3.46
C VAL A 365 15.40 0.04 3.86
N PHE A 366 15.52 1.34 3.71
CA PHE A 366 14.43 2.29 3.86
C PHE A 366 14.05 2.75 2.45
N SER A 367 12.94 2.21 1.94
CA SER A 367 12.49 2.40 0.56
C SER A 367 11.60 3.62 0.40
N GLN A 368 11.30 3.97 -0.85
CA GLN A 368 10.40 5.06 -1.24
C GLN A 368 9.31 4.53 -2.17
N ASN A 369 8.15 5.19 -2.13
CA ASN A 369 7.05 4.96 -3.08
C ASN A 369 6.46 3.54 -3.05
N GLU A 370 6.42 2.92 -1.86
CA GLU A 370 5.76 1.64 -1.65
C GLU A 370 4.25 1.78 -1.85
N ASP A 371 3.62 2.75 -1.19
CA ASP A 371 2.19 3.01 -1.18
C ASP A 371 1.59 3.34 -2.56
N ILE A 372 2.45 3.66 -3.53
CA ILE A 372 2.07 3.77 -4.95
C ILE A 372 2.55 2.60 -5.80
N GLY A 373 3.04 1.52 -5.16
CA GLY A 373 3.43 0.25 -5.81
C GLY A 373 4.76 0.32 -6.55
N ARG A 374 5.70 1.17 -6.16
CA ARG A 374 6.94 1.43 -6.90
C ARG A 374 8.23 1.23 -6.09
N ALA A 375 8.15 0.63 -4.90
CA ALA A 375 9.30 0.42 -4.01
C ALA A 375 10.47 -0.37 -4.64
N ALA A 376 10.23 -1.19 -5.66
CA ALA A 376 11.27 -1.94 -6.33
C ALA A 376 11.85 -1.25 -7.58
N ASP A 377 11.29 -0.10 -8.01
CA ASP A 377 11.66 0.51 -9.29
C ASP A 377 13.07 1.07 -9.30
N ARG A 378 13.54 1.55 -8.15
CA ARG A 378 14.86 2.19 -7.98
C ARG A 378 15.69 1.53 -6.88
N PHE A 379 15.40 0.28 -6.57
CA PHE A 379 16.21 -0.51 -5.65
C PHE A 379 17.58 -0.82 -6.25
N GLU A 380 18.64 -0.52 -5.51
CA GLU A 380 20.04 -0.67 -5.94
C GLU A 380 20.70 -1.81 -5.15
N LYS A 381 20.72 -3.00 -5.75
CA LYS A 381 21.23 -4.24 -5.12
C LYS A 381 22.71 -4.18 -4.73
N GLU A 382 23.46 -3.23 -5.31
CA GLU A 382 24.87 -3.02 -5.02
C GLU A 382 25.12 -2.57 -3.57
N TYR A 383 24.12 -1.96 -2.94
CA TYR A 383 24.20 -1.54 -1.54
C TYR A 383 23.84 -2.65 -0.52
N VAL A 384 23.43 -3.83 -1.01
CA VAL A 384 23.08 -4.98 -0.18
C VAL A 384 23.82 -6.25 -0.63
N ASP A 385 25.01 -6.08 -1.20
CA ASP A 385 25.90 -7.15 -1.66
C ASP A 385 25.24 -8.14 -2.65
N GLY A 386 24.30 -7.62 -3.47
CA GLY A 386 23.64 -8.34 -4.56
C GLY A 386 22.31 -8.96 -4.17
N GLN A 387 22.29 -10.12 -3.55
CA GLN A 387 21.06 -10.83 -3.17
C GLN A 387 21.21 -11.48 -1.78
N PRO A 388 20.70 -10.84 -0.72
CA PRO A 388 20.70 -11.39 0.63
C PRO A 388 20.03 -12.79 0.70
N ASP A 389 20.46 -13.64 1.64
CA ASP A 389 19.91 -14.99 1.79
C ASP A 389 18.47 -14.98 2.30
N ILE A 390 18.19 -14.10 3.25
CA ILE A 390 16.89 -13.91 3.91
C ILE A 390 16.45 -12.47 3.69
N VAL A 391 15.17 -12.32 3.33
CA VAL A 391 14.50 -11.01 3.18
C VAL A 391 13.32 -10.96 4.14
N ILE A 392 13.14 -9.88 4.86
CA ILE A 392 12.04 -9.66 5.82
C ILE A 392 11.55 -8.22 5.67
N ASP A 393 10.27 -8.07 5.36
CA ASP A 393 9.59 -6.78 5.38
C ASP A 393 9.04 -6.49 6.78
N VAL A 394 9.01 -5.23 7.21
CA VAL A 394 8.48 -4.83 8.52
C VAL A 394 7.42 -3.77 8.30
N ASP A 395 6.27 -4.21 7.78
CA ASP A 395 5.21 -3.37 7.23
C ASP A 395 3.80 -4.00 7.44
N GLY A 396 3.65 -4.86 8.44
CA GLY A 396 2.40 -5.57 8.69
C GLY A 396 1.50 -4.88 9.73
N ASP A 397 0.18 -5.15 9.64
CA ASP A 397 -0.89 -4.55 10.45
C ASP A 397 -1.40 -5.42 11.60
N ASP A 398 -1.08 -6.73 11.63
CA ASP A 398 -1.62 -7.69 12.60
C ASP A 398 -0.61 -8.08 13.68
N PRO A 399 -0.82 -7.69 14.96
CA PRO A 399 0.10 -8.02 16.06
C PRO A 399 0.16 -9.51 16.40
N THR A 400 -0.69 -10.36 15.79
CA THR A 400 -0.78 -11.80 16.08
C THR A 400 -0.37 -12.69 14.92
N ALA A 401 -0.09 -12.09 13.75
CA ALA A 401 0.22 -12.81 12.54
C ALA A 401 1.33 -12.10 11.74
N PHE A 402 1.87 -12.81 10.77
CA PHE A 402 2.79 -12.28 9.76
C PHE A 402 2.50 -12.95 8.41
N SER A 403 2.70 -12.25 7.32
CA SER A 403 2.44 -12.80 5.99
C SER A 403 3.64 -13.63 5.52
N VAL A 404 3.37 -14.81 4.96
CA VAL A 404 4.37 -15.73 4.39
C VAL A 404 4.12 -16.01 2.90
N GLU A 405 3.01 -15.52 2.40
CA GLU A 405 2.62 -15.58 1.00
C GLU A 405 1.62 -14.49 0.68
N ASN A 406 1.61 -14.06 -0.55
CA ASN A 406 0.71 -13.03 -1.07
C ASN A 406 0.25 -13.36 -2.49
N PHE A 407 -0.68 -12.60 -3.04
CA PHE A 407 -1.00 -12.70 -4.46
C PHE A 407 0.22 -12.47 -5.33
N THR A 408 0.29 -13.17 -6.47
CA THR A 408 0.98 -12.65 -7.64
C THR A 408 0.07 -11.64 -8.32
N ALA A 409 0.59 -10.47 -8.62
CA ALA A 409 -0.15 -9.35 -9.21
C ALA A 409 0.38 -9.01 -10.60
N VAL A 410 -0.52 -9.08 -11.58
CA VAL A 410 -0.21 -8.80 -12.98
C VAL A 410 -1.19 -7.79 -13.54
N GLY A 411 -0.67 -6.77 -14.24
CA GLY A 411 -1.46 -5.90 -15.10
C GLY A 411 -1.43 -6.44 -16.54
N ARG A 412 -2.60 -6.50 -17.19
CA ARG A 412 -2.72 -6.87 -18.60
C ARG A 412 -3.81 -6.03 -19.24
N ASN A 413 -3.41 -4.93 -19.82
CA ASN A 413 -4.35 -3.99 -20.40
C ASN A 413 -4.71 -4.37 -21.85
N TYR A 414 -5.81 -3.81 -22.33
CA TYR A 414 -6.27 -3.99 -23.72
C TYR A 414 -6.65 -2.64 -24.32
N ILE A 415 -6.21 -2.40 -25.54
CA ILE A 415 -6.59 -1.23 -26.34
C ILE A 415 -7.56 -1.70 -27.44
N PHE A 416 -8.65 -0.98 -27.59
CA PHE A 416 -9.66 -1.19 -28.61
C PHE A 416 -9.59 -0.05 -29.60
N HIS A 417 -9.12 -0.35 -30.83
CA HIS A 417 -8.96 0.61 -31.91
C HIS A 417 -10.18 0.54 -32.82
N GLY A 418 -10.98 1.56 -32.82
CA GLY A 418 -12.16 1.71 -33.63
C GLY A 418 -12.04 2.80 -34.68
N LYS A 419 -13.11 3.01 -35.42
CA LYS A 419 -13.17 4.04 -36.47
C LYS A 419 -14.46 4.84 -36.35
N ASN A 420 -14.32 6.17 -36.21
CA ASN A 420 -15.44 7.09 -36.23
C ASN A 420 -16.12 7.13 -37.59
N ALA A 421 -17.45 7.12 -37.58
CA ALA A 421 -18.28 7.38 -38.72
C ALA A 421 -19.62 7.97 -38.26
N HIS A 422 -20.36 8.60 -39.16
CA HIS A 422 -21.71 9.05 -38.82
C HIS A 422 -22.58 7.84 -38.45
N PRO A 423 -23.13 7.73 -37.24
CA PRO A 423 -23.80 6.51 -36.76
C PRO A 423 -24.96 6.04 -37.67
N GLY A 424 -25.69 6.97 -38.28
CA GLY A 424 -26.78 6.66 -39.20
C GLY A 424 -26.34 5.95 -40.48
N ASN A 425 -25.06 6.05 -40.85
CA ASN A 425 -24.42 5.41 -41.99
C ASN A 425 -23.34 4.41 -41.56
N GLY A 426 -23.34 3.98 -40.31
CA GLY A 426 -22.31 3.15 -39.71
C GLY A 426 -22.05 1.85 -40.50
N PHE A 427 -23.07 1.19 -40.98
CA PHE A 427 -22.95 -0.02 -41.79
C PHE A 427 -22.15 0.23 -43.10
N TYR A 428 -22.46 1.30 -43.80
CA TYR A 428 -21.79 1.62 -45.07
C TYR A 428 -20.38 2.14 -44.90
N ASN A 429 -20.09 2.80 -43.78
CA ASN A 429 -18.82 3.42 -43.47
C ASN A 429 -17.93 2.54 -42.58
N GLN A 430 -18.29 1.30 -42.31
CA GLN A 430 -17.55 0.35 -41.47
C GLN A 430 -17.21 0.98 -40.10
N TYR A 431 -18.26 1.51 -39.44
CA TYR A 431 -18.12 2.11 -38.12
C TYR A 431 -17.64 1.08 -37.09
N GLY A 432 -16.48 1.36 -36.50
CA GLY A 432 -15.88 0.55 -35.43
C GLY A 432 -16.12 1.21 -34.07
N ASP A 433 -17.14 0.79 -33.33
CA ASP A 433 -17.46 1.32 -32.01
C ASP A 433 -16.57 0.67 -30.94
N ALA A 434 -15.44 1.32 -30.64
CA ALA A 434 -14.44 0.83 -29.71
C ALA A 434 -14.96 0.78 -28.26
N LEU A 435 -15.81 1.72 -27.85
CA LEU A 435 -16.39 1.72 -26.49
C LEU A 435 -17.33 0.52 -26.29
N THR A 436 -18.19 0.25 -27.28
CA THR A 436 -19.11 -0.91 -27.21
C THR A 436 -18.34 -2.22 -27.25
N ALA A 437 -17.26 -2.32 -28.07
CA ALA A 437 -16.38 -3.48 -28.10
C ALA A 437 -15.66 -3.71 -26.76
N ALA A 438 -15.11 -2.67 -26.14
CA ALA A 438 -14.50 -2.74 -24.82
C ALA A 438 -15.50 -3.19 -23.73
N SER A 439 -16.72 -2.67 -23.79
CA SER A 439 -17.80 -3.08 -22.87
C SER A 439 -18.21 -4.55 -23.09
N TYR A 440 -18.26 -5.01 -24.34
CA TYR A 440 -18.55 -6.39 -24.68
C TYR A 440 -17.46 -7.34 -24.18
N PHE A 441 -16.18 -6.98 -24.35
CA PHE A 441 -15.04 -7.72 -23.83
C PHE A 441 -15.17 -7.96 -22.31
N ILE A 442 -15.44 -6.90 -21.53
CA ILE A 442 -15.63 -7.00 -20.09
C ILE A 442 -16.81 -7.93 -19.77
N GLY A 443 -17.89 -7.85 -20.54
CA GLY A 443 -19.09 -8.67 -20.37
C GLY A 443 -18.90 -10.15 -20.69
N GLN A 444 -17.81 -10.57 -21.34
CA GLN A 444 -17.46 -11.97 -21.58
C GLN A 444 -16.79 -12.64 -20.36
N LEU A 445 -16.31 -11.86 -19.39
CA LEU A 445 -15.62 -12.41 -18.22
C LEU A 445 -16.64 -13.01 -17.24
N PRO A 446 -16.41 -14.24 -16.73
CA PRO A 446 -17.31 -14.89 -15.78
C PRO A 446 -17.46 -14.07 -14.50
N PRO A 447 -18.68 -13.79 -14.00
CA PRO A 447 -18.91 -13.01 -12.79
C PRO A 447 -18.21 -13.57 -11.54
N GLU A 448 -17.98 -14.88 -11.49
CA GLU A 448 -17.25 -15.56 -10.41
C GLU A 448 -15.75 -15.18 -10.34
N THR A 449 -15.20 -14.64 -11.42
CA THR A 449 -13.81 -14.13 -11.42
C THR A 449 -13.69 -12.70 -10.92
N HIS A 450 -14.81 -12.03 -10.62
CA HIS A 450 -14.78 -10.65 -10.14
C HIS A 450 -14.28 -10.56 -8.67
N PRO A 451 -13.59 -9.49 -8.27
CA PRO A 451 -13.09 -9.32 -6.88
C PRO A 451 -14.16 -9.50 -5.80
N SER A 452 -15.41 -9.10 -6.07
CA SER A 452 -16.53 -9.25 -5.11
C SER A 452 -16.98 -10.71 -4.89
N ALA A 453 -16.59 -11.62 -5.76
CA ALA A 453 -16.87 -13.05 -5.64
C ALA A 453 -15.70 -13.84 -5.06
N SER A 454 -14.50 -13.27 -5.02
CA SER A 454 -13.25 -13.89 -4.60
C SER A 454 -12.99 -13.73 -3.10
N LYS A 455 -12.58 -14.79 -2.43
CA LYS A 455 -12.28 -14.84 -0.99
C LYS A 455 -11.07 -15.74 -0.69
N GLY A 456 -10.46 -15.55 0.48
CA GLY A 456 -9.33 -16.38 0.91
C GLY A 456 -8.20 -16.38 -0.12
N LYS A 457 -7.81 -17.55 -0.62
CA LYS A 457 -6.79 -17.72 -1.66
C LYS A 457 -7.34 -17.76 -3.09
N GLU A 458 -8.63 -17.55 -3.29
CA GLU A 458 -9.21 -17.45 -4.63
C GLU A 458 -8.72 -16.17 -5.32
N GLY A 459 -8.25 -16.30 -6.56
CA GLY A 459 -7.81 -15.17 -7.37
C GLY A 459 -8.97 -14.40 -8.00
N TYR A 460 -8.66 -13.36 -8.80
CA TYR A 460 -9.67 -12.59 -9.52
C TYR A 460 -9.11 -11.90 -10.76
N ILE A 461 -10.04 -11.54 -11.66
CA ILE A 461 -9.83 -10.63 -12.79
C ILE A 461 -10.60 -9.34 -12.50
N HIS A 462 -9.95 -8.21 -12.53
CA HIS A 462 -10.56 -6.92 -12.26
C HIS A 462 -10.31 -5.93 -13.41
N CYS A 463 -11.34 -5.73 -14.26
CA CYS A 463 -11.36 -4.61 -15.18
C CYS A 463 -11.76 -3.34 -14.41
N TYR A 464 -10.78 -2.53 -14.02
CA TYR A 464 -11.00 -1.43 -13.07
C TYR A 464 -11.10 -0.05 -13.72
N SER A 465 -10.78 0.06 -15.01
CA SER A 465 -10.89 1.32 -15.74
C SER A 465 -11.21 1.05 -17.21
N VAL A 466 -12.06 1.88 -17.77
CA VAL A 466 -12.26 2.05 -19.21
C VAL A 466 -12.15 3.54 -19.51
N SER A 467 -11.18 3.93 -20.30
CA SER A 467 -10.93 5.33 -20.62
C SER A 467 -10.62 5.52 -22.10
N PRO A 468 -11.05 6.63 -22.72
CA PRO A 468 -10.59 6.98 -24.06
C PRO A 468 -9.08 7.29 -24.00
N LEU A 469 -8.34 6.82 -24.98
CA LEU A 469 -6.99 7.30 -25.25
C LEU A 469 -7.11 8.58 -26.10
N VAL A 470 -6.74 9.71 -25.51
CA VAL A 470 -6.71 10.99 -26.22
C VAL A 470 -5.28 11.19 -26.69
N ASP A 471 -5.01 10.85 -27.93
CA ASP A 471 -3.78 11.28 -28.60
C ASP A 471 -4.04 12.68 -29.18
N VAL A 472 -3.20 13.65 -28.83
CA VAL A 472 -3.33 15.06 -29.30
C VAL A 472 -3.11 15.17 -30.82
N ASP A 473 -2.44 14.17 -31.39
CA ASP A 473 -2.11 14.06 -32.81
C ASP A 473 -2.97 13.02 -33.56
N ALA A 474 -3.96 12.41 -32.88
CA ALA A 474 -4.82 11.39 -33.48
C ALA A 474 -5.72 12.00 -34.55
N ASP A 475 -5.86 11.27 -35.66
CA ASP A 475 -6.85 11.55 -36.69
C ASP A 475 -8.27 11.49 -36.07
N ASP A 476 -9.06 12.55 -36.18
CA ASP A 476 -10.45 12.65 -35.68
C ASP A 476 -11.35 11.48 -36.15
N THR A 477 -10.87 10.67 -37.09
CA THR A 477 -11.57 9.46 -37.57
C THR A 477 -11.33 8.24 -36.70
N GLN A 478 -10.41 8.28 -35.73
CA GLN A 478 -10.09 7.13 -34.87
C GLN A 478 -10.81 7.23 -33.51
N GLN A 479 -11.15 6.08 -32.96
CA GLN A 479 -11.62 5.89 -31.60
C GLN A 479 -10.72 4.90 -30.90
N GLU A 480 -10.16 5.26 -29.75
CA GLU A 480 -9.35 4.34 -28.95
C GLU A 480 -9.82 4.31 -27.50
N TYR A 481 -9.99 3.11 -26.97
CA TYR A 481 -10.34 2.91 -25.57
C TYR A 481 -9.41 1.92 -24.91
N LEU A 482 -8.86 2.32 -23.76
CA LEU A 482 -8.01 1.50 -22.93
C LEU A 482 -8.85 0.86 -21.82
N VAL A 483 -8.81 -0.47 -21.73
CA VAL A 483 -9.33 -1.25 -20.62
C VAL A 483 -8.16 -1.67 -19.74
N LYS A 484 -8.09 -1.16 -18.52
CA LYS A 484 -7.08 -1.57 -17.55
C LYS A 484 -7.56 -2.79 -16.76
N VAL A 485 -6.73 -3.85 -16.75
CA VAL A 485 -7.06 -5.13 -16.14
C VAL A 485 -6.01 -5.52 -15.11
N ARG A 486 -6.45 -5.95 -13.92
CA ARG A 486 -5.63 -6.56 -12.89
C ARG A 486 -5.95 -8.03 -12.75
N LEU A 487 -4.91 -8.87 -12.72
CA LEU A 487 -4.98 -10.27 -12.31
C LEU A 487 -4.36 -10.41 -10.93
N ARG A 488 -5.00 -11.17 -10.05
CA ARG A 488 -4.49 -11.54 -8.73
C ARG A 488 -4.73 -13.03 -8.52
N TYR A 489 -3.69 -13.77 -8.14
CA TYR A 489 -3.78 -15.22 -7.91
C TYR A 489 -2.67 -15.69 -6.98
N PHE A 490 -2.95 -16.73 -6.20
CA PHE A 490 -1.93 -17.45 -5.43
C PHE A 490 -1.34 -18.61 -6.23
N ASP A 491 -2.17 -19.33 -6.98
CA ASP A 491 -1.74 -20.48 -7.78
C ASP A 491 -1.40 -20.05 -9.22
N PRO A 492 -0.19 -20.32 -9.72
CA PRO A 492 0.17 -20.06 -11.11
C PRO A 492 -0.77 -20.71 -12.15
N LEU A 493 -1.41 -21.86 -11.81
CA LEU A 493 -2.39 -22.51 -12.70
C LEU A 493 -3.67 -21.66 -12.82
N GLU A 494 -4.13 -21.05 -11.74
CA GLU A 494 -5.25 -20.11 -11.75
C GLU A 494 -4.89 -18.87 -12.59
N GLY A 495 -3.69 -18.32 -12.40
CA GLY A 495 -3.18 -17.20 -13.22
C GLY A 495 -3.14 -17.53 -14.73
N LYS A 496 -2.76 -18.76 -15.07
CA LYS A 496 -2.82 -19.26 -16.46
C LYS A 496 -4.26 -19.33 -16.98
N ALA A 497 -5.19 -19.84 -16.17
CA ALA A 497 -6.61 -19.92 -16.55
C ALA A 497 -7.21 -18.51 -16.77
N PHE A 498 -6.86 -17.53 -15.94
CA PHE A 498 -7.30 -16.14 -16.12
C PHE A 498 -6.81 -15.53 -17.44
N ARG A 499 -5.57 -15.80 -17.83
CA ARG A 499 -5.05 -15.37 -19.13
C ARG A 499 -5.84 -15.97 -20.30
N GLN A 500 -6.17 -17.25 -20.21
CA GLN A 500 -6.99 -17.93 -21.22
C GLN A 500 -8.40 -17.34 -21.32
N LEU A 501 -9.01 -16.95 -20.19
CA LEU A 501 -10.31 -16.27 -20.19
C LEU A 501 -10.23 -14.91 -20.88
N LEU A 502 -9.19 -14.13 -20.61
CA LEU A 502 -8.97 -12.83 -21.26
C LEU A 502 -8.71 -12.97 -22.76
N ASP A 503 -7.89 -13.95 -23.17
CA ASP A 503 -7.63 -14.24 -24.58
C ASP A 503 -8.92 -14.62 -25.29
N ARG A 504 -9.74 -15.49 -24.68
CA ARG A 504 -11.03 -15.88 -25.26
C ARG A 504 -12.02 -14.72 -25.35
N ALA A 505 -12.06 -13.84 -24.34
CA ALA A 505 -12.88 -12.63 -24.38
C ALA A 505 -12.46 -11.70 -25.52
N ALA A 506 -11.15 -11.54 -25.77
CA ALA A 506 -10.61 -10.76 -26.87
C ALA A 506 -10.98 -11.35 -28.24
N GLU A 507 -10.86 -12.68 -28.41
CA GLU A 507 -11.28 -13.39 -29.62
C GLU A 507 -12.78 -13.19 -29.92
N LEU A 508 -13.65 -13.40 -28.92
CA LEU A 508 -15.09 -13.21 -29.06
C LEU A 508 -15.44 -11.77 -29.40
N THR A 509 -14.70 -10.82 -28.89
CA THR A 509 -14.89 -9.40 -29.19
C THR A 509 -14.51 -9.10 -30.64
N ALA A 510 -13.38 -9.63 -31.12
CA ALA A 510 -12.96 -9.47 -32.52
C ALA A 510 -13.96 -10.11 -33.50
N GLU A 511 -14.55 -11.27 -33.15
CA GLU A 511 -15.62 -11.91 -33.94
C GLU A 511 -16.89 -11.03 -33.99
N ALA A 512 -17.28 -10.41 -32.86
CA ALA A 512 -18.49 -9.60 -32.75
C ALA A 512 -18.37 -8.20 -33.37
N PHE A 513 -17.16 -7.64 -33.34
CA PHE A 513 -16.86 -6.27 -33.80
C PHE A 513 -15.76 -6.26 -34.86
N PRO A 514 -16.03 -6.70 -36.10
CA PRO A 514 -15.01 -6.91 -37.13
C PRO A 514 -14.31 -5.63 -37.61
N TYR A 515 -14.82 -4.47 -37.21
CA TYR A 515 -14.21 -3.16 -37.52
C TYR A 515 -13.48 -2.52 -36.32
N VAL A 516 -13.29 -3.28 -35.23
CA VAL A 516 -12.52 -2.89 -34.06
C VAL A 516 -11.35 -3.85 -33.90
N VAL A 517 -10.14 -3.32 -33.84
CA VAL A 517 -8.94 -4.12 -33.54
C VAL A 517 -8.75 -4.13 -32.04
N THR A 518 -8.59 -5.32 -31.46
CA THR A 518 -8.27 -5.50 -30.03
C THR A 518 -6.78 -5.79 -29.91
N GLU A 519 -6.05 -4.95 -29.20
CA GLU A 519 -4.64 -5.09 -28.91
C GLU A 519 -4.42 -5.34 -27.42
N ALA A 520 -3.64 -6.37 -27.07
CA ALA A 520 -3.21 -6.61 -25.70
C ALA A 520 -1.85 -5.93 -25.48
N GLU A 521 -1.75 -5.08 -24.46
CA GLU A 521 -0.47 -4.54 -24.03
C GLU A 521 0.40 -5.64 -23.39
N PRO A 522 1.73 -5.48 -23.37
CA PRO A 522 2.62 -6.37 -22.64
C PRO A 522 2.21 -6.48 -21.17
N GLU A 523 2.25 -7.69 -20.63
CA GLU A 523 1.99 -7.91 -19.22
C GLU A 523 3.04 -7.24 -18.34
N VAL A 524 2.59 -6.61 -17.24
CA VAL A 524 3.45 -6.03 -16.22
C VAL A 524 3.21 -6.76 -14.91
N MET A 525 4.23 -7.46 -14.41
CA MET A 525 4.21 -8.03 -13.07
C MET A 525 4.48 -6.91 -12.06
N GLN A 526 3.53 -6.65 -11.17
CA GLN A 526 3.61 -5.60 -10.17
C GLN A 526 4.30 -6.13 -8.90
N TYR A 527 3.90 -7.32 -8.44
CA TYR A 527 4.54 -8.05 -7.36
C TYR A 527 4.32 -9.56 -7.54
N GLU A 528 5.21 -10.36 -6.95
CA GLU A 528 5.16 -11.82 -7.02
C GLU A 528 4.84 -12.41 -5.64
N ASN A 529 4.28 -13.62 -5.61
CA ASN A 529 4.09 -14.35 -4.36
C ASN A 529 5.44 -14.68 -3.72
N VAL A 530 5.72 -14.09 -2.56
CA VAL A 530 6.99 -14.22 -1.84
C VAL A 530 7.31 -15.67 -1.47
N ALA A 531 6.30 -16.53 -1.31
CA ALA A 531 6.50 -17.94 -0.98
C ALA A 531 7.32 -18.73 -2.02
N TYR A 532 7.42 -18.21 -3.27
CA TYR A 532 8.19 -18.90 -4.32
C TYR A 532 9.69 -18.74 -4.16
N THR A 533 10.14 -17.67 -3.52
CA THR A 533 11.56 -17.30 -3.40
C THR A 533 12.02 -17.09 -1.96
N MET A 534 11.12 -17.20 -1.00
CA MET A 534 11.41 -17.07 0.44
C MET A 534 12.40 -18.14 0.91
N TYR A 535 13.25 -17.77 1.88
CA TYR A 535 14.20 -18.71 2.50
C TYR A 535 13.46 -19.90 3.13
N PRO A 536 13.86 -21.15 2.82
CA PRO A 536 13.17 -22.34 3.31
C PRO A 536 13.14 -22.44 4.84
N GLY A 537 11.95 -22.64 5.42
CA GLY A 537 11.72 -22.77 6.87
C GLY A 537 11.82 -21.46 7.66
N LEU A 538 11.87 -20.32 6.97
CA LEU A 538 11.92 -19.01 7.63
C LEU A 538 10.68 -18.72 8.50
N ASP A 539 9.52 -19.20 8.10
CA ASP A 539 8.28 -19.11 8.84
C ASP A 539 8.37 -19.78 10.23
N ASP A 540 8.89 -21.01 10.30
CA ASP A 540 9.13 -21.72 11.56
C ASP A 540 10.15 -20.99 12.44
N LEU A 541 11.23 -20.44 11.84
CA LEU A 541 12.24 -19.67 12.56
C LEU A 541 11.68 -18.38 13.19
N ILE A 542 10.80 -17.69 12.47
CA ILE A 542 10.13 -16.48 12.97
C ILE A 542 9.22 -16.84 14.14
N VAL A 543 8.44 -17.92 14.04
CA VAL A 543 7.59 -18.39 15.15
C VAL A 543 8.42 -18.71 16.38
N GLU A 544 9.52 -19.47 16.23
CA GLU A 544 10.45 -19.79 17.32
C GLU A 544 11.04 -18.53 17.96
N ALA A 545 11.49 -17.56 17.13
CA ALA A 545 12.08 -16.32 17.59
C ALA A 545 11.08 -15.46 18.36
N ALA A 546 9.83 -15.38 17.89
CA ALA A 546 8.76 -14.65 18.55
C ALA A 546 8.37 -15.28 19.90
N GLU A 547 8.28 -16.60 19.97
CA GLU A 547 7.99 -17.32 21.21
C GLU A 547 9.06 -17.10 22.30
N LYS A 548 10.35 -16.98 21.93
CA LYS A 548 11.43 -16.62 22.86
C LYS A 548 11.20 -15.25 23.51
N GLU A 549 10.58 -14.33 22.81
CA GLU A 549 10.22 -13.00 23.31
C GLU A 549 8.80 -12.93 23.92
N GLY A 550 8.12 -14.08 24.03
CA GLY A 550 6.78 -14.17 24.60
C GLY A 550 5.67 -13.66 23.68
N VAL A 551 5.94 -13.56 22.38
CA VAL A 551 4.97 -13.19 21.36
C VAL A 551 4.51 -14.44 20.62
N LYS A 552 3.21 -14.56 20.37
CA LYS A 552 2.66 -15.62 19.54
C LYS A 552 2.32 -15.06 18.17
N LEU A 553 3.09 -15.41 17.16
CA LEU A 553 2.82 -15.08 15.77
C LEU A 553 2.32 -16.31 15.01
N THR A 554 1.41 -16.09 14.06
CA THR A 554 0.85 -17.15 13.21
C THR A 554 1.09 -16.77 11.75
N PRO A 555 1.68 -17.67 10.92
CA PRO A 555 1.80 -17.44 9.49
C PRO A 555 0.43 -17.29 8.84
N ARG A 556 0.29 -16.32 7.92
CA ARG A 556 -0.96 -16.10 7.15
C ARG A 556 -0.66 -15.79 5.68
N SER A 557 -1.70 -15.92 4.85
CA SER A 557 -1.68 -15.43 3.47
C SER A 557 -2.22 -14.01 3.43
N GLU A 558 -1.61 -13.15 2.61
CA GLU A 558 -2.03 -11.77 2.42
C GLU A 558 -2.58 -11.54 1.00
N ARG A 559 -3.60 -10.71 0.86
CA ARG A 559 -4.20 -10.37 -0.46
C ARG A 559 -3.63 -9.08 -1.07
N GLY A 560 -2.61 -8.50 -0.45
CA GLY A 560 -1.84 -7.34 -0.90
C GLY A 560 -0.45 -7.70 -1.41
N GLY A 561 0.35 -6.70 -1.69
CA GLY A 561 1.78 -6.81 -1.95
C GLY A 561 2.56 -6.00 -0.91
N THR A 562 3.86 -6.21 -0.83
CA THR A 562 4.80 -5.52 0.05
C THR A 562 6.06 -5.18 -0.74
N THR A 563 6.99 -4.41 -0.17
CA THR A 563 8.29 -4.14 -0.80
C THR A 563 8.99 -5.45 -1.18
N ALA A 564 8.99 -6.47 -0.31
CA ALA A 564 9.59 -7.77 -0.60
C ALA A 564 8.94 -8.48 -1.81
N ALA A 565 7.62 -8.36 -1.95
CA ALA A 565 6.89 -8.94 -3.08
C ALA A 565 7.17 -8.19 -4.40
N MET A 566 7.34 -6.87 -4.35
CA MET A 566 7.76 -6.06 -5.51
C MET A 566 9.18 -6.39 -5.95
N LEU A 567 10.11 -6.59 -5.01
CA LEU A 567 11.47 -7.02 -5.29
C LEU A 567 11.51 -8.43 -5.88
N ALA A 568 10.67 -9.36 -5.41
CA ALA A 568 10.56 -10.70 -5.97
C ALA A 568 10.15 -10.64 -7.46
N ALA A 569 9.24 -9.75 -7.84
CA ALA A 569 8.86 -9.52 -9.25
C ALA A 569 10.03 -8.99 -10.11
N LYS A 570 11.05 -8.40 -9.51
CA LYS A 570 12.29 -7.94 -10.19
C LYS A 570 13.42 -8.98 -10.12
N GLY A 571 13.13 -10.20 -9.67
CA GLY A 571 14.08 -11.32 -9.60
C GLY A 571 14.96 -11.33 -8.35
N GLN A 572 14.63 -10.54 -7.33
CA GLN A 572 15.22 -10.67 -5.99
C GLN A 572 14.50 -11.76 -5.19
N LYS A 573 15.03 -12.12 -4.01
CA LYS A 573 14.30 -12.98 -3.08
C LYS A 573 13.12 -12.20 -2.47
N GLY A 574 12.00 -12.90 -2.29
CA GLY A 574 10.88 -12.45 -1.50
C GLY A 574 11.04 -12.86 -0.04
N GLY A 575 10.20 -12.33 0.81
CA GLY A 575 10.21 -12.64 2.24
C GLY A 575 8.91 -12.29 2.95
N PRO A 576 8.75 -12.78 4.18
CA PRO A 576 7.59 -12.51 5.01
C PRO A 576 7.50 -11.03 5.36
N CYS A 577 6.28 -10.57 5.65
CA CYS A 577 6.04 -9.26 6.21
C CYS A 577 5.62 -9.38 7.67
N LEU A 578 6.44 -8.79 8.56
CA LEU A 578 6.20 -8.75 10.01
C LEU A 578 5.37 -7.53 10.38
N TYR A 579 4.64 -7.65 11.49
CA TYR A 579 3.95 -6.53 12.11
C TYR A 579 4.91 -5.35 12.40
N SER A 580 4.55 -4.15 12.00
CA SER A 580 5.34 -2.92 12.23
C SER A 580 4.83 -2.09 13.40
N GLY A 581 3.61 -2.32 13.85
CA GLY A 581 2.94 -1.51 14.87
C GLY A 581 1.85 -0.61 14.31
N GLN A 582 1.69 -0.55 12.99
CA GLN A 582 0.67 0.24 12.31
C GLN A 582 -0.73 -0.33 12.52
N GLN A 583 -1.73 0.53 12.57
CA GLN A 583 -3.12 0.16 12.72
C GLN A 583 -4.03 1.18 12.03
N ALA A 584 -5.08 0.69 11.38
CA ALA A 584 -6.05 1.49 10.65
C ALA A 584 -5.42 2.40 9.59
N GLU A 585 -4.43 1.85 8.90
CA GLU A 585 -3.64 2.46 7.82
C GLU A 585 -4.54 3.12 6.76
N HIS A 586 -4.00 4.04 5.97
CA HIS A 586 -4.68 4.79 4.91
C HIS A 586 -5.91 5.56 5.38
N SER A 587 -5.98 5.95 6.65
CA SER A 587 -7.14 6.63 7.22
C SER A 587 -6.79 7.65 8.29
N VAL A 588 -7.72 8.56 8.58
CA VAL A 588 -7.61 9.52 9.70
C VAL A 588 -7.73 8.85 11.08
N TYR A 589 -8.06 7.56 11.13
CA TYR A 589 -8.11 6.74 12.35
C TYR A 589 -6.79 6.04 12.65
N GLU A 590 -5.75 6.29 11.87
CA GLU A 590 -4.46 5.63 11.98
C GLU A 590 -3.81 5.86 13.36
N TRP A 591 -3.26 4.79 13.93
CA TRP A 591 -2.61 4.83 15.24
C TRP A 591 -1.53 3.76 15.38
N THR A 592 -0.67 3.91 16.39
CA THR A 592 0.34 2.91 16.75
C THR A 592 0.52 2.80 18.26
N CYS A 593 1.21 1.74 18.70
CA CYS A 593 1.57 1.48 20.10
C CYS A 593 3.08 1.38 20.26
N ALA A 594 3.67 2.25 21.09
CA ALA A 594 5.11 2.32 21.28
C ALA A 594 5.71 1.03 21.88
N GLU A 595 4.99 0.37 22.76
CA GLU A 595 5.39 -0.91 23.36
C GLU A 595 5.35 -2.06 22.37
N ASP A 596 4.46 -1.99 21.36
CA ASP A 596 4.39 -2.99 20.31
C ASP A 596 5.55 -2.83 19.33
N MET A 597 5.91 -1.59 18.93
CA MET A 597 7.14 -1.32 18.18
C MET A 597 8.38 -1.87 18.93
N TYR A 598 8.48 -1.60 20.24
CA TYR A 598 9.58 -2.17 21.05
C TYR A 598 9.58 -3.70 21.02
N GLN A 599 8.41 -4.34 21.11
CA GLN A 599 8.29 -5.78 21.06
C GLN A 599 8.79 -6.35 19.73
N MET A 600 8.48 -5.67 18.63
CA MET A 600 8.96 -6.07 17.30
C MET A 600 10.46 -5.86 17.11
N VAL A 601 11.06 -4.84 17.71
CA VAL A 601 12.53 -4.72 17.79
C VAL A 601 13.14 -5.96 18.45
N MET A 602 12.51 -6.45 19.53
CA MET A 602 13.00 -7.64 20.23
C MET A 602 12.81 -8.93 19.42
N VAL A 603 11.66 -9.06 18.72
CA VAL A 603 11.39 -10.19 17.82
C VAL A 603 12.39 -10.21 16.67
N ALA A 604 12.60 -9.09 15.97
CA ALA A 604 13.56 -8.99 14.87
C ALA A 604 14.99 -9.32 15.33
N ARG A 605 15.38 -8.86 16.52
CA ARG A 605 16.65 -9.24 17.12
C ARG A 605 16.73 -10.73 17.43
N SER A 606 15.65 -11.35 17.94
CA SER A 606 15.58 -12.78 18.23
C SER A 606 15.62 -13.62 16.94
N ILE A 607 15.10 -13.11 15.82
CA ILE A 607 15.24 -13.75 14.50
C ILE A 607 16.72 -13.82 14.11
N ILE A 608 17.46 -12.72 14.21
CA ILE A 608 18.90 -12.68 13.91
C ILE A 608 19.65 -13.72 14.77
N GLU A 609 19.36 -13.76 16.08
CA GLU A 609 19.99 -14.71 16.99
C GLU A 609 19.62 -16.18 16.66
N THR A 610 18.35 -16.42 16.27
CA THR A 610 17.88 -17.76 15.92
C THR A 610 18.53 -18.26 14.63
N VAL A 611 18.64 -17.42 13.62
CA VAL A 611 19.34 -17.73 12.35
C VAL A 611 20.83 -18.02 12.60
N ALA A 612 21.49 -17.27 13.48
CA ALA A 612 22.90 -17.46 13.78
C ALA A 612 23.20 -18.74 14.61
N ASN A 613 22.18 -19.36 15.20
CA ASN A 613 22.32 -20.58 16.01
C ASN A 613 21.88 -21.85 15.27
N GLN A 614 21.55 -21.77 13.99
CA GLN A 614 21.32 -22.93 13.11
C GLN A 614 22.63 -23.57 12.68
#